data_ec67e9990d5529aaa0aa5724071cd4f3
#
_entry.id   ec67e9990d5529aaa0aa5724071cd4f3
#
_cell.length_a   1.000
_cell.length_b   1.000
_cell.length_c   1.000
_cell.angle_alpha   90.00
_cell.angle_beta   90.00
_cell.angle_gamma   90.00
#
_symmetry.space_group_name_H-M   'P 1'
#
loop_
_entity.id
_entity.type
_entity.pdbx_description
1 polymer ?
#
loop_
_entity_poly.entity_id
_entity_poly.type
_entity_poly.pdbx_seq_one_letter_code
_entity_poly.pdbx_strand_id
1 'polypeptide(L)'
;MGAKKPLTPEITIIGCGTPTPLPDRFGSSYVVQIGDEKLLFDCGPATTWKLARNGISTTEIDDVFFTHHHFDHDADFPTFILTRWDQMVPRDKTLNVYGPKLTEEFTNGILDEDTGLFSHDWKARVHHPVSQVTFQDRGGILPRTKPDVDPHNMGPGLIKSGSTWEVTAAPADHVQPYLDSLAYRIDTPDGSVVLTGDTAPCDSVTELAKGADVLMMMCWESYDHMENSDHTDASSSILGAAETAAEAGVKQLVMVHIGARLTTAEMKGPREIEARQAWNGKLIWGEEMMKVPWPEG
;
A
#
# COMPACT_ATOMS: atom_id res chain seq x y z
N MET A 1 20.89 27.74 -4.34
CA MET A 1 20.10 26.78 -5.11
C MET A 1 20.28 25.44 -4.41
N GLY A 2 19.25 24.93 -3.71
CA GLY A 2 19.29 23.58 -3.13
C GLY A 2 19.39 22.55 -4.26
N ALA A 3 20.16 21.48 -4.04
CA ALA A 3 20.21 20.37 -4.97
C ALA A 3 18.76 19.83 -5.14
N LYS A 4 18.35 19.62 -6.40
CA LYS A 4 17.05 19.03 -6.70
C LYS A 4 17.08 17.61 -6.12
N LYS A 5 16.09 17.23 -5.30
CA LYS A 5 15.99 15.86 -4.79
C LYS A 5 15.87 14.88 -5.96
N PRO A 6 16.47 13.69 -5.85
CA PRO A 6 16.27 12.63 -6.85
C PRO A 6 14.79 12.31 -7.00
N LEU A 7 14.36 11.95 -8.18
CA LEU A 7 12.98 11.48 -8.47
C LEU A 7 12.92 9.94 -8.50
N THR A 8 14.01 9.28 -8.16
CA THR A 8 14.02 7.83 -7.90
C THR A 8 13.07 7.51 -6.75
N PRO A 9 12.12 6.60 -6.92
CA PRO A 9 11.20 6.23 -5.86
C PRO A 9 11.92 5.64 -4.65
N GLU A 10 11.66 6.17 -3.46
CA GLU A 10 12.11 5.57 -2.19
C GLU A 10 10.95 4.76 -1.60
N ILE A 11 11.16 3.44 -1.48
CA ILE A 11 10.12 2.52 -1.01
C ILE A 11 10.36 2.17 0.45
N THR A 12 9.34 2.34 1.28
CA THR A 12 9.32 1.84 2.66
C THR A 12 8.17 0.85 2.83
N ILE A 13 8.49 -0.38 3.18
CA ILE A 13 7.51 -1.38 3.60
C ILE A 13 7.06 -1.01 5.01
N ILE A 14 5.80 -0.66 5.19
CA ILE A 14 5.20 -0.38 6.50
C ILE A 14 4.63 -1.66 7.09
N GLY A 15 3.98 -2.47 6.28
CA GLY A 15 3.48 -3.79 6.60
C GLY A 15 3.59 -4.71 5.40
N CYS A 16 3.94 -5.98 5.62
CA CYS A 16 4.05 -7.00 4.58
C CYS A 16 3.58 -8.37 5.05
N GLY A 17 2.73 -8.39 6.09
CA GLY A 17 2.08 -9.59 6.59
C GLY A 17 0.80 -9.90 5.84
N THR A 18 0.11 -10.94 6.28
CA THR A 18 -1.13 -11.49 5.77
C THR A 18 -2.25 -11.27 6.79
N PRO A 19 -3.49 -11.75 6.56
CA PRO A 19 -4.55 -11.73 7.57
C PRO A 19 -4.18 -12.39 8.90
N THR A 20 -3.19 -13.30 8.89
CA THR A 20 -2.68 -13.94 10.11
C THR A 20 -1.67 -13.05 10.80
N PRO A 21 -1.99 -12.51 12.00
CA PRO A 21 -1.06 -11.64 12.72
C PRO A 21 0.12 -12.44 13.27
N LEU A 22 1.32 -11.95 13.03
CA LEU A 22 2.56 -12.42 13.66
C LEU A 22 3.12 -11.29 14.54
N PRO A 23 3.96 -11.61 15.56
CA PRO A 23 4.51 -10.58 16.45
C PRO A 23 5.29 -9.47 15.76
N ASP A 24 5.91 -9.79 14.62
CA ASP A 24 6.78 -8.92 13.83
C ASP A 24 6.24 -8.61 12.43
N ARG A 25 5.00 -9.04 12.10
CA ARG A 25 4.45 -8.91 10.76
C ARG A 25 2.93 -8.94 10.77
N PHE A 26 2.29 -7.86 10.24
CA PHE A 26 0.84 -7.82 10.15
C PHE A 26 0.33 -6.82 9.11
N GLY A 27 -0.60 -7.29 8.25
CA GLY A 27 -1.25 -6.50 7.22
C GLY A 27 -0.30 -6.00 6.12
N SER A 28 -0.87 -5.34 5.14
CA SER A 28 -0.15 -4.76 4.00
C SER A 28 -0.21 -3.25 4.02
N SER A 29 0.92 -2.59 3.85
CA SER A 29 0.99 -1.14 3.67
C SER A 29 2.37 -0.71 3.18
N TYR A 30 2.42 0.19 2.20
CA TYR A 30 3.66 0.61 1.58
C TYR A 30 3.66 2.13 1.36
N VAL A 31 4.78 2.78 1.63
CA VAL A 31 4.99 4.19 1.28
C VAL A 31 5.99 4.26 0.13
N VAL A 32 5.60 4.92 -0.96
CA VAL A 32 6.49 5.30 -2.05
C VAL A 32 6.69 6.80 -2.01
N GLN A 33 7.92 7.24 -1.72
CA GLN A 33 8.27 8.65 -1.70
C GLN A 33 8.96 9.04 -2.99
N ILE A 34 8.53 10.16 -3.60
CA ILE A 34 9.10 10.73 -4.83
C ILE A 34 9.34 12.21 -4.56
N GLY A 35 10.60 12.57 -4.43
CA GLY A 35 10.97 13.92 -3.97
C GLY A 35 10.39 14.22 -2.58
N ASP A 36 9.45 15.16 -2.50
CA ASP A 36 8.78 15.53 -1.25
C ASP A 36 7.39 14.90 -1.08
N GLU A 37 6.86 14.25 -2.12
CA GLU A 37 5.54 13.64 -2.13
C GLU A 37 5.60 12.19 -1.61
N LYS A 38 4.64 11.81 -0.76
CA LYS A 38 4.53 10.45 -0.22
C LYS A 38 3.17 9.86 -0.60
N LEU A 39 3.20 8.73 -1.29
CA LEU A 39 2.04 7.96 -1.70
C LEU A 39 1.91 6.74 -0.77
N LEU A 40 0.73 6.51 -0.22
CA LEU A 40 0.44 5.34 0.61
C LEU A 40 -0.33 4.31 -0.23
N PHE A 41 0.19 3.09 -0.29
CA PHE A 41 -0.49 1.95 -0.91
C PHE A 41 -0.92 0.99 0.18
N ASP A 42 -2.20 0.74 0.28
CA ASP A 42 -2.89 0.02 1.33
C ASP A 42 -2.69 0.61 2.75
N CYS A 43 -3.61 0.33 3.63
CA CYS A 43 -3.62 0.82 5.01
C CYS A 43 -4.09 -0.30 5.96
N GLY A 44 -3.41 -1.43 5.90
CA GLY A 44 -3.68 -2.59 6.75
C GLY A 44 -3.40 -2.34 8.23
N PRO A 45 -3.68 -3.31 9.10
CA PRO A 45 -3.59 -3.15 10.57
C PRO A 45 -2.29 -2.54 11.06
N ALA A 46 -2.42 -1.58 11.99
CA ALA A 46 -1.33 -0.85 12.62
C ALA A 46 -0.49 0.07 11.70
N THR A 47 -0.93 0.37 10.49
CA THR A 47 -0.24 1.27 9.55
C THR A 47 0.08 2.61 10.17
N THR A 48 -0.90 3.28 10.80
CA THR A 48 -0.72 4.60 11.43
C THR A 48 0.39 4.60 12.48
N TRP A 49 0.40 3.59 13.33
CA TRP A 49 1.42 3.45 14.36
C TRP A 49 2.82 3.13 13.79
N LYS A 50 2.87 2.25 12.76
CA LYS A 50 4.13 1.90 12.09
C LYS A 50 4.70 3.08 11.29
N LEU A 51 3.86 3.92 10.66
CA LEU A 51 4.28 5.17 10.04
C LEU A 51 4.99 6.07 11.06
N ALA A 52 4.38 6.30 12.22
CA ALA A 52 4.98 7.09 13.28
C ALA A 52 6.32 6.50 13.77
N ARG A 53 6.44 5.19 13.87
CA ARG A 53 7.70 4.50 14.20
C ARG A 53 8.80 4.68 13.15
N ASN A 54 8.41 4.86 11.89
CA ASN A 54 9.34 5.17 10.79
C ASN A 54 9.63 6.67 10.66
N GLY A 55 9.09 7.52 11.55
CA GLY A 55 9.24 8.96 11.49
C GLY A 55 8.46 9.61 10.34
N ILE A 56 7.44 8.92 9.81
CA ILE A 56 6.54 9.42 8.76
C ILE A 56 5.26 9.89 9.43
N SER A 57 4.95 11.20 9.30
CA SER A 57 3.68 11.74 9.78
C SER A 57 2.56 11.40 8.80
N THR A 58 1.38 11.05 9.32
CA THR A 58 0.17 10.89 8.49
C THR A 58 -0.16 12.16 7.71
N THR A 59 0.23 13.33 8.22
CA THR A 59 0.01 14.64 7.58
C THR A 59 0.90 14.89 6.36
N GLU A 60 1.89 14.06 6.10
CA GLU A 60 2.76 14.14 4.91
C GLU A 60 2.22 13.35 3.73
N ILE A 61 1.13 12.58 3.93
CA ILE A 61 0.52 11.70 2.93
C ILE A 61 -0.79 12.35 2.48
N ASP A 62 -0.89 12.69 1.21
CA ASP A 62 -2.07 13.33 0.62
C ASP A 62 -2.81 12.42 -0.37
N ASP A 63 -2.22 11.28 -0.72
CA ASP A 63 -2.77 10.31 -1.66
C ASP A 63 -2.64 8.89 -1.11
N VAL A 64 -3.77 8.16 -1.08
CA VAL A 64 -3.87 6.76 -0.67
C VAL A 64 -4.43 5.95 -1.83
N PHE A 65 -3.84 4.77 -2.07
CA PHE A 65 -4.25 3.85 -3.12
C PHE A 65 -4.54 2.49 -2.50
N PHE A 66 -5.75 1.98 -2.64
CA PHE A 66 -6.12 0.64 -2.21
C PHE A 66 -5.99 -0.36 -3.36
N THR A 67 -5.30 -1.47 -3.12
CA THR A 67 -5.25 -2.56 -4.08
C THR A 67 -6.58 -3.30 -4.10
N HIS A 68 -7.15 -3.57 -2.95
CA HIS A 68 -8.47 -4.17 -2.75
C HIS A 68 -8.95 -3.98 -1.30
N HIS A 69 -10.18 -4.40 -0.99
CA HIS A 69 -10.83 -4.15 0.29
C HIS A 69 -10.93 -5.40 1.19
N HIS A 70 -9.83 -6.17 1.34
CA HIS A 70 -9.69 -7.07 2.47
C HIS A 70 -9.19 -6.31 3.70
N PHE A 71 -9.59 -6.75 4.90
CA PHE A 71 -9.30 -6.02 6.14
C PHE A 71 -7.80 -5.89 6.44
N ASP A 72 -6.97 -6.79 5.98
CA ASP A 72 -5.52 -6.72 6.16
C ASP A 72 -4.85 -5.70 5.21
N HIS A 73 -5.63 -5.09 4.32
CA HIS A 73 -5.23 -3.99 3.44
C HIS A 73 -5.87 -2.64 3.80
N ASP A 74 -6.94 -2.60 4.61
CA ASP A 74 -7.68 -1.36 4.86
C ASP A 74 -8.11 -1.10 6.31
N ALA A 75 -7.94 -2.05 7.25
CA ALA A 75 -8.52 -1.95 8.59
C ALA A 75 -7.97 -0.80 9.46
N ASP A 76 -6.79 -0.24 9.20
CA ASP A 76 -6.28 0.92 9.93
C ASP A 76 -6.65 2.27 9.28
N PHE A 77 -7.34 2.25 8.14
CA PHE A 77 -7.69 3.46 7.41
C PHE A 77 -8.54 4.45 8.22
N PRO A 78 -9.54 4.02 9.03
CA PRO A 78 -10.24 4.94 9.92
C PRO A 78 -9.30 5.64 10.90
N THR A 79 -8.35 4.92 11.50
CA THR A 79 -7.33 5.49 12.40
C THR A 79 -6.44 6.48 11.65
N PHE A 80 -6.00 6.13 10.45
CA PHE A 80 -5.16 6.98 9.60
C PHE A 80 -5.85 8.30 9.26
N ILE A 81 -7.10 8.26 8.75
CA ILE A 81 -7.85 9.47 8.39
C ILE A 81 -8.01 10.40 9.59
N LEU A 82 -8.50 9.85 10.71
CA LEU A 82 -8.81 10.65 11.89
C LEU A 82 -7.53 11.22 12.52
N THR A 83 -6.44 10.45 12.55
CA THR A 83 -5.14 10.94 13.03
C THR A 83 -4.61 12.04 12.12
N ARG A 84 -4.64 11.82 10.79
CA ARG A 84 -4.20 12.83 9.81
C ARG A 84 -4.97 14.13 9.99
N TRP A 85 -6.29 14.06 10.00
CA TRP A 85 -7.15 15.22 10.18
C TRP A 85 -6.92 15.94 11.51
N ASP A 86 -6.81 15.20 12.63
CA ASP A 86 -6.61 15.80 13.95
C ASP A 86 -5.25 16.49 14.07
N GLN A 87 -4.23 16.00 13.37
CA GLN A 87 -2.87 16.53 13.40
C GLN A 87 -2.57 17.53 12.26
N MET A 88 -3.46 17.68 11.26
CA MET A 88 -3.28 18.55 10.09
C MET A 88 -3.51 20.02 10.46
N VAL A 89 -2.58 20.63 11.20
CA VAL A 89 -2.67 22.01 11.67
C VAL A 89 -1.29 22.67 11.56
N PRO A 90 -1.17 23.88 11.02
CA PRO A 90 -2.18 24.77 10.40
C PRO A 90 -2.48 24.42 8.93
N ARG A 91 -1.84 23.38 8.37
CA ARG A 91 -2.05 22.93 6.99
C ARG A 91 -3.45 22.34 6.86
N ASP A 92 -4.16 22.71 5.80
CA ASP A 92 -5.42 22.11 5.41
C ASP A 92 -5.27 21.59 3.98
N LYS A 93 -5.41 20.28 3.78
CA LYS A 93 -5.25 19.65 2.50
C LYS A 93 -6.11 18.40 2.42
N THR A 94 -6.90 18.30 1.37
CA THR A 94 -7.73 17.14 1.06
C THR A 94 -6.89 15.85 1.01
N LEU A 95 -7.40 14.77 1.57
CA LEU A 95 -6.88 13.43 1.38
C LEU A 95 -7.58 12.81 0.17
N ASN A 96 -6.85 12.53 -0.89
CA ASN A 96 -7.40 11.81 -2.03
C ASN A 96 -7.25 10.30 -1.79
N VAL A 97 -8.29 9.55 -2.12
CA VAL A 97 -8.32 8.09 -1.92
C VAL A 97 -8.73 7.43 -3.22
N TYR A 98 -7.92 6.54 -3.73
CA TYR A 98 -8.13 5.82 -4.98
C TYR A 98 -8.13 4.32 -4.70
N GLY A 99 -9.03 3.59 -5.34
CA GLY A 99 -9.06 2.14 -5.21
C GLY A 99 -10.15 1.52 -6.07
N PRO A 100 -10.30 0.20 -6.08
CA PRO A 100 -11.33 -0.46 -6.85
C PRO A 100 -12.73 -0.12 -6.30
N LYS A 101 -13.76 -0.68 -6.92
CA LYS A 101 -15.13 -0.58 -6.43
C LYS A 101 -15.20 -0.84 -4.91
N LEU A 102 -16.03 -0.11 -4.20
CA LEU A 102 -16.23 0.00 -2.75
C LEU A 102 -15.36 1.06 -2.06
N THR A 103 -14.38 1.66 -2.68
CA THR A 103 -13.53 2.69 -2.06
C THR A 103 -14.35 3.90 -1.58
N GLU A 104 -15.29 4.36 -2.41
CA GLU A 104 -16.20 5.47 -2.04
C GLU A 104 -17.13 5.07 -0.89
N GLU A 105 -17.76 3.90 -1.00
CA GLU A 105 -18.69 3.39 0.01
C GLU A 105 -17.99 3.13 1.34
N PHE A 106 -16.80 2.55 1.32
CA PHE A 106 -16.00 2.29 2.50
C PHE A 106 -15.59 3.59 3.19
N THR A 107 -15.05 4.55 2.44
CA THR A 107 -14.61 5.85 2.98
C THR A 107 -15.80 6.64 3.54
N ASN A 108 -16.90 6.73 2.81
CA ASN A 108 -18.11 7.39 3.27
C ASN A 108 -18.72 6.68 4.49
N GLY A 109 -18.69 5.35 4.54
CA GLY A 109 -19.13 4.58 5.70
C GLY A 109 -18.36 4.89 6.99
N ILE A 110 -17.13 5.41 6.89
CA ILE A 110 -16.35 5.86 8.04
C ILE A 110 -16.78 7.26 8.50
N LEU A 111 -16.98 8.20 7.56
CA LEU A 111 -17.00 9.64 7.83
C LEU A 111 -18.35 10.32 7.63
N ASP A 112 -19.30 9.68 6.93
CA ASP A 112 -20.61 10.28 6.64
C ASP A 112 -21.24 10.86 7.91
N GLU A 113 -21.87 12.04 7.77
CA GLU A 113 -22.34 12.79 8.93
C GLU A 113 -23.43 12.06 9.71
N ASP A 114 -24.32 11.37 9.02
CA ASP A 114 -25.50 10.76 9.64
C ASP A 114 -25.29 9.28 9.96
N THR A 115 -24.54 8.57 9.12
CA THR A 115 -24.43 7.10 9.14
C THR A 115 -22.99 6.60 9.35
N GLY A 116 -21.99 7.49 9.28
CA GLY A 116 -20.58 7.11 9.38
C GLY A 116 -20.21 6.56 10.76
N LEU A 117 -19.49 5.44 10.76
CA LEU A 117 -19.06 4.74 11.97
C LEU A 117 -18.31 5.63 12.97
N PHE A 118 -17.58 6.63 12.47
CA PHE A 118 -16.79 7.57 13.28
C PHE A 118 -17.34 9.01 13.28
N SER A 119 -18.58 9.22 12.80
CA SER A 119 -19.19 10.55 12.81
C SER A 119 -19.26 11.18 14.21
N HIS A 120 -19.50 10.37 15.24
CA HIS A 120 -19.55 10.81 16.63
C HIS A 120 -18.21 11.37 17.13
N ASP A 121 -17.06 10.79 16.70
CA ASP A 121 -15.73 11.25 17.14
C ASP A 121 -15.39 12.61 16.51
N TRP A 122 -15.45 12.72 15.17
CA TRP A 122 -15.09 13.99 14.54
C TRP A 122 -16.08 15.12 14.88
N LYS A 123 -17.39 14.83 15.04
CA LYS A 123 -18.39 15.81 15.53
C LYS A 123 -18.02 16.33 16.94
N ALA A 124 -17.67 15.43 17.85
CA ALA A 124 -17.23 15.83 19.18
C ALA A 124 -16.01 16.74 19.12
N ARG A 125 -15.01 16.43 18.27
CA ARG A 125 -13.79 17.24 18.13
C ARG A 125 -14.05 18.60 17.45
N VAL A 126 -15.03 18.68 16.56
CA VAL A 126 -15.43 19.94 15.89
C VAL A 126 -16.19 20.86 16.85
N HIS A 127 -17.10 20.32 17.65
CA HIS A 127 -18.07 21.12 18.40
C HIS A 127 -17.77 21.32 19.87
N HIS A 128 -17.01 20.41 20.53
CA HIS A 128 -16.76 20.50 21.96
C HIS A 128 -15.75 21.63 22.28
N PRO A 129 -16.04 22.53 23.25
CA PRO A 129 -15.19 23.69 23.53
C PRO A 129 -13.73 23.35 23.85
N VAL A 130 -13.48 22.29 24.64
CA VAL A 130 -12.11 21.85 24.95
C VAL A 130 -11.35 21.38 23.72
N SER A 131 -12.02 20.71 22.80
CA SER A 131 -11.40 20.26 21.53
C SER A 131 -11.07 21.46 20.62
N GLN A 132 -11.91 22.48 20.63
CA GLN A 132 -11.65 23.73 19.88
C GLN A 132 -10.44 24.48 20.45
N VAL A 133 -10.30 24.55 21.79
CA VAL A 133 -9.12 25.14 22.45
C VAL A 133 -7.86 24.36 22.04
N THR A 134 -7.88 23.02 22.14
CA THR A 134 -6.75 22.18 21.75
C THR A 134 -6.36 22.40 20.27
N PHE A 135 -7.36 22.53 19.40
CA PHE A 135 -7.12 22.82 17.97
C PHE A 135 -6.43 24.19 17.78
N GLN A 136 -6.90 25.22 18.48
CA GLN A 136 -6.29 26.57 18.44
C GLN A 136 -4.87 26.58 19.03
N ASP A 137 -4.62 25.86 20.12
CA ASP A 137 -3.29 25.74 20.75
C ASP A 137 -2.26 25.12 19.78
N ARG A 138 -2.72 24.29 18.84
CA ARG A 138 -1.89 23.71 17.77
C ARG A 138 -1.74 24.62 16.55
N GLY A 139 -2.34 25.82 16.57
CA GLY A 139 -2.30 26.78 15.46
C GLY A 139 -3.51 26.74 14.54
N GLY A 140 -4.56 26.01 14.89
CA GLY A 140 -5.80 25.94 14.11
C GLY A 140 -6.62 27.23 14.18
N ILE A 141 -7.36 27.49 13.13
CA ILE A 141 -8.26 28.66 13.01
C ILE A 141 -9.70 28.15 12.98
N LEU A 142 -10.55 28.66 13.88
CA LEU A 142 -11.96 28.31 13.90
C LEU A 142 -12.76 29.00 12.77
N PRO A 143 -13.85 28.39 12.27
CA PRO A 143 -14.39 27.10 12.71
C PRO A 143 -13.55 25.92 12.22
N ARG A 144 -13.40 24.87 13.06
CA ARG A 144 -12.78 23.61 12.66
C ARG A 144 -13.73 22.88 11.70
N THR A 145 -13.22 22.43 10.56
CA THR A 145 -13.96 21.63 9.58
C THR A 145 -13.94 20.15 9.91
N LYS A 146 -14.86 19.37 9.37
CA LYS A 146 -14.81 17.90 9.37
C LYS A 146 -13.61 17.39 8.58
N PRO A 147 -13.25 16.10 8.68
CA PRO A 147 -12.22 15.50 7.81
C PRO A 147 -12.56 15.75 6.33
N ASP A 148 -11.57 16.23 5.58
CA ASP A 148 -11.68 16.50 4.14
C ASP A 148 -11.01 15.35 3.37
N VAL A 149 -11.84 14.45 2.83
CA VAL A 149 -11.43 13.23 2.13
C VAL A 149 -12.24 13.11 0.84
N ASP A 150 -11.53 12.86 -0.27
CA ASP A 150 -12.09 12.74 -1.61
C ASP A 150 -11.84 11.33 -2.17
N PRO A 151 -12.78 10.38 -1.97
CA PRO A 151 -12.63 9.00 -2.43
C PRO A 151 -13.10 8.82 -3.87
N HIS A 152 -12.42 7.92 -4.60
CA HIS A 152 -12.71 7.59 -5.98
C HIS A 152 -12.68 6.08 -6.22
N ASN A 153 -13.79 5.53 -6.75
CA ASN A 153 -13.82 4.19 -7.30
C ASN A 153 -13.12 4.18 -8.67
N MET A 154 -12.03 3.46 -8.79
CA MET A 154 -11.20 3.42 -9.99
C MET A 154 -11.24 2.05 -10.65
N GLY A 155 -11.03 2.04 -11.96
CA GLY A 155 -10.77 0.86 -12.75
C GLY A 155 -9.33 0.85 -13.31
N PRO A 156 -9.02 -0.11 -14.22
CA PRO A 156 -7.72 -0.15 -14.89
C PRO A 156 -7.45 1.09 -15.74
N GLY A 157 -6.18 1.48 -15.87
CA GLY A 157 -5.71 2.62 -16.65
C GLY A 157 -5.00 3.67 -15.80
N LEU A 158 -4.88 4.90 -16.30
CA LEU A 158 -4.28 6.01 -15.56
C LEU A 158 -5.17 6.38 -14.36
N ILE A 159 -4.61 6.33 -13.17
CA ILE A 159 -5.29 6.67 -11.92
C ILE A 159 -5.05 8.13 -11.54
N LYS A 160 -3.78 8.53 -11.52
CA LYS A 160 -3.38 9.88 -11.14
C LYS A 160 -2.04 10.26 -11.72
N SER A 161 -1.90 11.54 -12.07
CA SER A 161 -0.62 12.16 -12.39
C SER A 161 -0.28 13.20 -11.34
N GLY A 162 0.90 13.11 -10.77
CA GLY A 162 1.52 14.16 -9.96
C GLY A 162 2.37 15.09 -10.82
N SER A 163 3.24 15.87 -10.18
CA SER A 163 4.11 16.80 -10.90
C SER A 163 5.26 16.09 -11.65
N THR A 164 5.69 14.93 -11.16
CA THR A 164 6.85 14.19 -11.65
C THR A 164 6.65 12.67 -11.60
N TRP A 165 5.42 12.21 -11.43
CA TRP A 165 5.09 10.81 -11.37
C TRP A 165 3.69 10.55 -11.95
N GLU A 166 3.47 9.34 -12.37
CA GLU A 166 2.16 8.82 -12.77
C GLU A 166 1.90 7.49 -12.08
N VAL A 167 0.63 7.24 -11.70
CA VAL A 167 0.15 5.96 -11.20
C VAL A 167 -0.84 5.39 -12.20
N THR A 168 -0.54 4.22 -12.72
CA THR A 168 -1.44 3.42 -13.56
C THR A 168 -1.83 2.14 -12.84
N ALA A 169 -3.00 1.58 -13.17
CA ALA A 169 -3.49 0.33 -12.60
C ALA A 169 -3.84 -0.70 -13.68
N ALA A 170 -3.69 -1.96 -13.32
CA ALA A 170 -4.20 -3.10 -14.08
C ALA A 170 -5.02 -4.01 -13.16
N PRO A 171 -5.93 -4.85 -13.72
CA PRO A 171 -6.63 -5.84 -12.92
C PRO A 171 -5.64 -6.84 -12.32
N ALA A 172 -5.90 -7.28 -11.11
CA ALA A 172 -5.21 -8.35 -10.43
C ALA A 172 -6.18 -9.51 -10.17
N ASP A 173 -5.75 -10.75 -10.33
CA ASP A 173 -6.59 -11.93 -10.17
C ASP A 173 -6.53 -12.42 -8.72
N HIS A 174 -7.60 -12.17 -7.95
CA HIS A 174 -7.64 -12.56 -6.55
C HIS A 174 -8.95 -13.25 -6.19
N VAL A 175 -9.98 -12.54 -5.76
CA VAL A 175 -11.24 -13.14 -5.26
C VAL A 175 -12.50 -12.67 -6.01
N GLN A 176 -12.34 -12.33 -7.27
CA GLN A 176 -13.47 -11.99 -8.12
C GLN A 176 -14.49 -13.16 -8.19
N PRO A 177 -15.78 -12.90 -8.28
CA PRO A 177 -16.41 -11.57 -8.47
C PRO A 177 -16.77 -10.85 -7.17
N TYR A 178 -16.28 -11.29 -6.02
CA TYR A 178 -16.69 -10.76 -4.72
C TYR A 178 -16.01 -9.43 -4.38
N LEU A 179 -14.72 -9.27 -4.73
CA LEU A 179 -13.97 -8.02 -4.64
C LEU A 179 -13.20 -7.80 -5.93
N ASP A 180 -13.20 -6.55 -6.40
CA ASP A 180 -12.30 -6.11 -7.46
C ASP A 180 -10.91 -5.85 -6.86
N SER A 181 -9.86 -6.20 -7.61
CA SER A 181 -8.47 -6.02 -7.19
C SER A 181 -7.66 -5.33 -8.29
N LEU A 182 -6.78 -4.42 -7.90
CA LEU A 182 -5.91 -3.64 -8.77
C LEU A 182 -4.44 -3.79 -8.35
N ALA A 183 -3.59 -4.01 -9.33
CA ALA A 183 -2.15 -3.78 -9.20
C ALA A 183 -1.82 -2.37 -9.68
N TYR A 184 -0.81 -1.74 -9.09
CA TYR A 184 -0.40 -0.37 -9.42
C TYR A 184 1.02 -0.31 -9.94
N ARG A 185 1.24 0.53 -10.95
CA ARG A 185 2.57 0.92 -11.44
C ARG A 185 2.75 2.42 -11.23
N ILE A 186 3.88 2.78 -10.64
CA ILE A 186 4.33 4.14 -10.45
C ILE A 186 5.51 4.38 -11.38
N ASP A 187 5.40 5.32 -12.30
CA ASP A 187 6.48 5.75 -13.18
C ASP A 187 6.95 7.16 -12.81
N THR A 188 8.26 7.33 -12.78
CA THR A 188 8.95 8.62 -12.59
C THR A 188 10.05 8.78 -13.63
N PRO A 189 10.64 9.96 -13.84
CA PRO A 189 11.79 10.12 -14.74
C PRO A 189 13.00 9.26 -14.36
N ASP A 190 13.14 8.88 -13.10
CA ASP A 190 14.33 8.20 -12.57
C ASP A 190 14.07 6.75 -12.13
N GLY A 191 12.86 6.21 -12.39
CA GLY A 191 12.57 4.80 -12.11
C GLY A 191 11.09 4.45 -12.02
N SER A 192 10.83 3.16 -11.91
CA SER A 192 9.47 2.61 -11.87
C SER A 192 9.31 1.51 -10.81
N VAL A 193 8.13 1.48 -10.17
CA VAL A 193 7.76 0.51 -9.13
C VAL A 193 6.41 -0.08 -9.46
N VAL A 194 6.27 -1.40 -9.31
CA VAL A 194 4.98 -2.08 -9.38
C VAL A 194 4.66 -2.71 -8.04
N LEU A 195 3.44 -2.49 -7.54
CA LEU A 195 2.87 -3.12 -6.35
C LEU A 195 1.64 -3.93 -6.79
N THR A 196 1.67 -5.22 -6.57
CA THR A 196 0.60 -6.08 -7.11
C THR A 196 -0.64 -6.13 -6.23
N GLY A 197 -0.52 -5.82 -4.93
CA GLY A 197 -1.52 -6.28 -3.98
C GLY A 197 -1.58 -7.81 -3.99
N ASP A 198 -2.73 -8.34 -3.64
CA ASP A 198 -2.97 -9.79 -3.67
C ASP A 198 -3.42 -10.23 -5.06
N THR A 199 -2.74 -11.23 -5.59
CA THR A 199 -2.99 -11.74 -6.95
C THR A 199 -2.38 -13.11 -7.16
N ALA A 200 -3.03 -13.94 -7.97
CA ALA A 200 -2.36 -15.01 -8.68
C ALA A 200 -1.46 -14.42 -9.80
N PRO A 201 -0.46 -15.15 -10.30
CA PRO A 201 0.22 -14.77 -11.54
C PRO A 201 -0.80 -14.63 -12.68
N CYS A 202 -0.81 -13.49 -13.36
CA CYS A 202 -1.71 -13.22 -14.47
C CYS A 202 -1.10 -12.27 -15.51
N ASP A 203 -1.60 -12.34 -16.75
CA ASP A 203 -1.07 -11.57 -17.88
C ASP A 203 -1.12 -10.06 -17.64
N SER A 204 -2.20 -9.56 -17.01
CA SER A 204 -2.40 -8.13 -16.74
C SER A 204 -1.34 -7.55 -15.81
N VAL A 205 -0.97 -8.30 -14.77
CA VAL A 205 0.07 -7.92 -13.81
C VAL A 205 1.45 -8.04 -14.45
N THR A 206 1.70 -9.11 -15.20
CA THR A 206 2.95 -9.30 -15.95
C THR A 206 3.18 -8.16 -16.96
N GLU A 207 2.14 -7.78 -17.72
CA GLU A 207 2.21 -6.68 -18.67
C GLU A 207 2.45 -5.34 -17.97
N LEU A 208 1.75 -5.08 -16.87
CA LEU A 208 1.95 -3.87 -16.07
C LEU A 208 3.39 -3.76 -15.55
N ALA A 209 3.99 -4.89 -15.18
CA ALA A 209 5.33 -4.96 -14.61
C ALA A 209 6.46 -4.91 -15.64
N LYS A 210 6.17 -4.99 -16.95
CA LYS A 210 7.21 -5.03 -17.99
C LYS A 210 8.25 -3.94 -17.84
N GLY A 211 9.51 -4.39 -17.69
CA GLY A 211 10.69 -3.54 -17.60
C GLY A 211 10.72 -2.62 -16.39
N ALA A 212 9.91 -2.86 -15.36
CA ALA A 212 9.94 -2.08 -14.14
C ALA A 212 11.27 -2.28 -13.40
N ASP A 213 11.71 -1.25 -12.67
CA ASP A 213 12.92 -1.35 -11.83
C ASP A 213 12.66 -2.25 -10.63
N VAL A 214 11.50 -2.12 -9.99
CA VAL A 214 11.11 -2.90 -8.82
C VAL A 214 9.71 -3.47 -9.01
N LEU A 215 9.57 -4.79 -8.82
CA LEU A 215 8.30 -5.48 -8.67
C LEU A 215 8.16 -5.92 -7.21
N MET A 216 7.14 -5.40 -6.53
CA MET A 216 6.71 -5.86 -5.20
C MET A 216 5.52 -6.79 -5.40
N MET A 217 5.72 -8.07 -5.20
CA MET A 217 4.70 -9.07 -5.47
C MET A 217 4.40 -9.93 -4.24
N MET A 218 3.12 -10.24 -4.05
CA MET A 218 2.70 -11.14 -2.99
C MET A 218 3.35 -12.51 -3.15
N CYS A 219 3.60 -13.14 -2.01
CA CYS A 219 4.19 -14.46 -1.93
C CYS A 219 3.55 -15.23 -0.77
N TRP A 220 2.40 -15.84 -1.03
CA TRP A 220 1.62 -16.52 0.00
C TRP A 220 2.34 -17.72 0.58
N GLU A 221 2.80 -18.64 -0.29
CA GLU A 221 3.34 -19.93 0.12
C GLU A 221 4.28 -20.52 -0.96
N SER A 222 4.94 -21.65 -0.68
CA SER A 222 5.67 -22.40 -1.68
C SER A 222 4.72 -23.04 -2.72
N TYR A 223 5.20 -23.22 -3.94
CA TYR A 223 4.42 -23.83 -5.01
C TYR A 223 3.94 -25.23 -4.65
N ASP A 224 4.83 -26.09 -4.14
CA ASP A 224 4.50 -27.46 -3.74
C ASP A 224 3.37 -27.54 -2.69
N HIS A 225 3.22 -26.48 -1.87
CA HIS A 225 2.15 -26.40 -0.88
C HIS A 225 0.83 -25.95 -1.48
N MET A 226 0.88 -25.15 -2.54
CA MET A 226 -0.29 -24.57 -3.20
C MET A 226 -0.80 -25.39 -4.38
N GLU A 227 0.05 -26.12 -5.11
CA GLU A 227 -0.24 -26.72 -6.43
C GLU A 227 -1.46 -27.64 -6.48
N ASN A 228 -1.83 -28.25 -5.34
CA ASN A 228 -2.98 -29.14 -5.24
C ASN A 228 -4.18 -28.49 -4.53
N SER A 229 -4.25 -27.17 -4.54
CA SER A 229 -5.32 -26.40 -3.91
C SER A 229 -5.77 -25.24 -4.79
N ASP A 230 -6.99 -24.76 -4.58
CA ASP A 230 -7.54 -23.59 -5.29
C ASP A 230 -6.85 -22.26 -4.91
N HIS A 231 -5.83 -22.27 -4.04
CA HIS A 231 -5.08 -21.07 -3.67
C HIS A 231 -4.31 -20.46 -4.84
N THR A 232 -3.90 -21.28 -5.82
CA THR A 232 -3.20 -20.82 -7.03
C THR A 232 -4.07 -19.94 -7.93
N ASP A 233 -5.38 -20.00 -7.79
CA ASP A 233 -6.32 -19.21 -8.58
C ASP A 233 -6.48 -17.77 -8.06
N ALA A 234 -6.02 -17.52 -6.81
CA ALA A 234 -6.24 -16.24 -6.13
C ALA A 234 -4.99 -15.67 -5.43
N SER A 235 -3.88 -16.41 -5.43
CA SER A 235 -2.66 -16.04 -4.72
C SER A 235 -1.42 -16.53 -5.46
N SER A 236 -0.30 -15.81 -5.29
CA SER A 236 0.98 -16.20 -5.87
C SER A 236 1.79 -17.07 -4.92
N SER A 237 2.39 -18.13 -5.47
CA SER A 237 3.47 -18.86 -4.81
C SER A 237 4.82 -18.14 -4.96
N ILE A 238 5.85 -18.65 -4.30
CA ILE A 238 7.25 -18.21 -4.48
C ILE A 238 7.64 -18.34 -5.95
N LEU A 239 7.38 -19.51 -6.55
CA LEU A 239 7.72 -19.80 -7.94
C LEU A 239 6.94 -18.87 -8.89
N GLY A 240 5.63 -18.72 -8.70
CA GLY A 240 4.79 -17.85 -9.54
C GLY A 240 5.23 -16.39 -9.52
N ALA A 241 5.61 -15.85 -8.35
CA ALA A 241 6.15 -14.50 -8.26
C ALA A 241 7.51 -14.37 -8.98
N ALA A 242 8.36 -15.41 -8.89
CA ALA A 242 9.64 -15.44 -9.58
C ALA A 242 9.49 -15.55 -11.12
N GLU A 243 8.55 -16.35 -11.59
CA GLU A 243 8.20 -16.48 -13.02
C GLU A 243 7.66 -15.17 -13.57
N THR A 244 6.72 -14.52 -12.87
CA THR A 244 6.19 -13.19 -13.25
C THR A 244 7.31 -12.15 -13.36
N ALA A 245 8.24 -12.14 -12.40
CA ALA A 245 9.38 -11.21 -12.42
C ALA A 245 10.31 -11.48 -13.63
N ALA A 246 10.56 -12.75 -13.95
CA ALA A 246 11.40 -13.14 -15.09
C ALA A 246 10.74 -12.77 -16.43
N GLU A 247 9.44 -13.06 -16.58
CA GLU A 247 8.70 -12.76 -17.79
C GLU A 247 8.56 -11.25 -18.04
N ALA A 248 8.26 -10.50 -16.99
CA ALA A 248 8.18 -9.05 -17.04
C ALA A 248 9.55 -8.38 -17.24
N GLY A 249 10.66 -9.08 -17.02
CA GLY A 249 12.01 -8.55 -17.19
C GLY A 249 12.34 -7.42 -16.21
N VAL A 250 11.86 -7.51 -14.97
CA VAL A 250 12.12 -6.50 -13.95
C VAL A 250 13.58 -6.57 -13.47
N LYS A 251 14.11 -5.50 -12.85
CA LYS A 251 15.48 -5.51 -12.32
C LYS A 251 15.55 -6.12 -10.90
N GLN A 252 14.53 -5.93 -10.10
CA GLN A 252 14.46 -6.39 -8.72
C GLN A 252 13.08 -6.91 -8.38
N LEU A 253 13.03 -8.08 -7.74
CA LEU A 253 11.84 -8.67 -7.15
C LEU A 253 11.87 -8.51 -5.63
N VAL A 254 10.81 -7.96 -5.06
CA VAL A 254 10.58 -7.86 -3.61
C VAL A 254 9.38 -8.71 -3.25
N MET A 255 9.60 -9.79 -2.53
CA MET A 255 8.53 -10.65 -2.02
C MET A 255 7.87 -9.97 -0.83
N VAL A 256 6.56 -9.77 -0.90
CA VAL A 256 5.73 -9.16 0.16
C VAL A 256 4.51 -10.03 0.43
N HIS A 257 3.65 -9.65 1.38
CA HIS A 257 2.47 -10.45 1.77
C HIS A 257 2.85 -11.94 2.00
N ILE A 258 3.87 -12.13 2.84
CA ILE A 258 4.53 -13.42 2.99
C ILE A 258 3.79 -14.26 4.01
N GLY A 259 3.35 -15.46 3.61
CA GLY A 259 2.67 -16.40 4.50
C GLY A 259 3.51 -16.78 5.72
N ALA A 260 2.83 -17.03 6.84
CA ALA A 260 3.48 -17.22 8.15
C ALA A 260 4.54 -18.35 8.13
N ARG A 261 4.28 -19.46 7.44
CA ARG A 261 5.22 -20.60 7.36
C ARG A 261 6.53 -20.20 6.70
N LEU A 262 6.48 -19.36 5.65
CA LEU A 262 7.67 -18.93 4.92
C LEU A 262 8.59 -18.00 5.72
N THR A 263 8.12 -17.48 6.85
CA THR A 263 8.93 -16.60 7.71
C THR A 263 9.78 -17.37 8.71
N THR A 264 9.54 -18.67 8.86
CA THR A 264 10.30 -19.51 9.81
C THR A 264 11.75 -19.70 9.38
N ALA A 265 12.61 -20.00 10.35
CA ALA A 265 14.05 -20.19 10.10
C ALA A 265 14.32 -21.37 9.14
N GLU A 266 13.49 -22.41 9.24
CA GLU A 266 13.59 -23.63 8.42
C GLU A 266 13.28 -23.35 6.95
N MET A 267 12.43 -22.37 6.65
CA MET A 267 12.03 -22.03 5.30
C MET A 267 12.97 -21.04 4.59
N LYS A 268 13.91 -20.40 5.30
CA LYS A 268 14.82 -19.43 4.68
C LYS A 268 15.64 -20.00 3.52
N GLY A 269 16.16 -21.22 3.67
CA GLY A 269 16.87 -21.90 2.60
C GLY A 269 15.96 -22.39 1.46
N PRO A 270 14.93 -23.19 1.77
CA PRO A 270 14.00 -23.69 0.76
C PRO A 270 13.36 -22.61 -0.09
N ARG A 271 12.86 -21.53 0.51
CA ARG A 271 12.22 -20.43 -0.24
C ARG A 271 13.17 -19.72 -1.21
N GLU A 272 14.45 -19.56 -0.85
CA GLU A 272 15.44 -18.99 -1.75
C GLU A 272 15.73 -19.93 -2.93
N ILE A 273 15.84 -21.23 -2.68
CA ILE A 273 16.06 -22.25 -3.71
C ILE A 273 14.88 -22.26 -4.70
N GLU A 274 13.63 -22.21 -4.21
CA GLU A 274 12.45 -22.19 -5.06
C GLU A 274 12.43 -20.94 -5.94
N ALA A 275 12.61 -19.75 -5.37
CA ALA A 275 12.64 -18.51 -6.14
C ALA A 275 13.72 -18.53 -7.24
N ARG A 276 14.88 -19.13 -6.98
CA ARG A 276 16.00 -19.26 -7.93
C ARG A 276 15.77 -20.25 -9.04
N GLN A 277 14.69 -21.00 -9.04
CA GLN A 277 14.32 -21.85 -10.18
C GLN A 277 13.91 -21.02 -11.40
N ALA A 278 13.29 -19.85 -11.19
CA ALA A 278 12.81 -19.00 -12.27
C ALA A 278 13.49 -17.61 -12.29
N TRP A 279 13.99 -17.10 -11.15
CA TRP A 279 14.50 -15.74 -11.04
C TRP A 279 15.97 -15.68 -10.60
N ASN A 280 16.85 -15.12 -11.44
CA ASN A 280 18.28 -14.95 -11.15
C ASN A 280 18.68 -13.48 -10.87
N GLY A 281 17.70 -12.55 -10.94
CA GLY A 281 17.92 -11.14 -10.62
C GLY A 281 18.01 -10.86 -9.12
N LYS A 282 17.99 -9.59 -8.77
CA LYS A 282 18.04 -9.15 -7.36
C LYS A 282 16.73 -9.52 -6.66
N LEU A 283 16.84 -10.34 -5.61
CA LEU A 283 15.71 -10.81 -4.79
C LEU A 283 15.80 -10.23 -3.39
N ILE A 284 14.68 -9.70 -2.90
CA ILE A 284 14.53 -9.20 -1.53
C ILE A 284 13.31 -9.85 -0.90
N TRP A 285 13.47 -10.35 0.32
CA TRP A 285 12.37 -10.76 1.18
C TRP A 285 11.95 -9.58 2.04
N GLY A 286 10.74 -9.05 1.80
CA GLY A 286 10.24 -7.89 2.51
C GLY A 286 10.12 -8.14 4.01
N GLU A 287 10.53 -7.16 4.79
CA GLU A 287 10.36 -7.12 6.25
C GLU A 287 9.62 -5.84 6.63
N GLU A 288 8.90 -5.87 7.75
CA GLU A 288 8.19 -4.69 8.21
C GLU A 288 9.16 -3.55 8.56
N MET A 289 8.73 -2.34 8.26
CA MET A 289 9.49 -1.11 8.48
C MET A 289 10.83 -1.05 7.72
N MET A 290 10.96 -1.88 6.67
CA MET A 290 12.15 -1.95 5.83
C MET A 290 12.14 -0.88 4.75
N LYS A 291 13.26 -0.16 4.59
CA LYS A 291 13.53 0.59 3.36
C LYS A 291 14.08 -0.35 2.31
N VAL A 292 13.39 -0.44 1.17
CA VAL A 292 13.81 -1.29 0.06
C VAL A 292 15.00 -0.63 -0.65
N PRO A 293 16.17 -1.31 -0.74
CA PRO A 293 17.28 -0.76 -1.47
C PRO A 293 16.96 -0.72 -2.97
N TRP A 294 17.23 0.42 -3.62
CA TRP A 294 17.03 0.56 -5.06
C TRP A 294 17.98 -0.36 -5.83
N PRO A 295 17.55 -0.95 -6.98
CA PRO A 295 18.46 -1.74 -7.82
C PRO A 295 19.60 -0.85 -8.35
N GLU A 296 20.81 -1.38 -8.30
CA GLU A 296 21.95 -0.75 -8.97
C GLU A 296 21.75 -0.86 -10.49
N GLY A 297 22.07 0.20 -11.22
CA GLY A 297 21.90 0.29 -12.67
C GLY A 297 22.83 -0.63 -13.48
#